data_fc3b4d15f68b2d37632a58f582e2f49a
#
_entry.id   fc3b4d15f68b2d37632a58f582e2f49a
#
_cell.length_a   1.000
_cell.length_b   1.000
_cell.length_c   1.000
_cell.angle_alpha   90.00
_cell.angle_beta   90.00
_cell.angle_gamma   90.00
#
_symmetry.space_group_name_H-M   'P 1'
#
loop_
_entity.id
_entity.type
_entity.pdbx_description
1 polymer ?
#
loop_
_entity_poly.entity_id
_entity_poly.type
_entity_poly.pdbx_seq_one_letter_code
_entity_poly.pdbx_strand_id
1 'polypeptide(L)'
;VILKSWTILVGLSMVAGLCGCAQQDSARSPRSASHPEAEDVENEPGAAEVGEMSAPEDQPASAESEASEFAASEESVDGSMVTEPGFTPRAELPGGPTGRGGPMSAVKVRRKGETIDRRGYSPERVFFATNRTSAVTSELATDPDLFFGDDIGNLSLGTCEVSIPYRRQPGSLPEPSILRLEFSQDPAKHVVLMEIEQLPQAAFWKQLRAKVEASPEKQLMLFVHGYCATFRDAARRTAQLSYDLNYQGPAMFFSWPAGSDSEKFDERPNYLKDLRRAQESDEDLITVIQDLGRYSGAERIHLIAHSMGNFLLTEALKTIDDRLPVNETRRQLFDQVVMAAPDINAREFVKRTGLRLKPFSRRVTVYASTEDKALWLSKKVNGYEPLGFLNEFSQGGARSALYDLVDASQFTEGWFDSGHIYYGDMPEVLRDLGFIFRGIQAASLQRGLAETPPMFRLSRRAP
;
A
#
# COMPACT_ATOMS: atom_id res chain seq x y z
N VAL A 1 19.83 36.26 -10.99
CA VAL A 1 20.73 35.16 -10.55
C VAL A 1 20.34 34.65 -9.18
N ILE A 2 19.77 35.49 -8.31
CA ILE A 2 19.35 35.12 -6.94
C ILE A 2 18.01 34.35 -6.92
N LEU A 3 17.14 34.54 -7.90
CA LEU A 3 15.82 33.89 -7.95
C LEU A 3 15.85 32.38 -8.37
N LYS A 4 16.88 31.94 -9.09
CA LYS A 4 16.98 30.54 -9.51
C LYS A 4 17.48 29.58 -8.43
N SER A 5 18.24 30.09 -7.44
CA SER A 5 18.74 29.27 -6.34
C SER A 5 17.67 28.97 -5.28
N TRP A 6 16.63 29.78 -5.15
CA TRP A 6 15.54 29.54 -4.20
C TRP A 6 14.56 28.45 -4.66
N THR A 7 14.38 28.31 -5.95
CA THR A 7 13.48 27.28 -6.51
C THR A 7 14.04 25.86 -6.34
N ILE A 8 15.37 25.73 -6.29
CA ILE A 8 16.04 24.43 -6.06
C ILE A 8 15.99 24.05 -4.58
N LEU A 9 16.14 25.03 -3.67
CA LEU A 9 16.10 24.75 -2.22
C LEU A 9 14.67 24.36 -1.72
N VAL A 10 13.62 24.93 -2.32
CA VAL A 10 12.23 24.60 -1.98
C VAL A 10 11.84 23.22 -2.55
N GLY A 11 12.40 22.83 -3.68
CA GLY A 11 12.21 21.47 -4.22
C GLY A 11 12.83 20.37 -3.34
N LEU A 12 13.99 20.61 -2.75
CA LEU A 12 14.68 19.65 -1.90
C LEU A 12 14.00 19.44 -0.52
N SER A 13 13.37 20.48 0.04
CA SER A 13 12.64 20.30 1.32
C SER A 13 11.31 19.56 1.21
N MET A 14 10.73 19.47 0.00
CA MET A 14 9.45 18.76 -0.19
C MET A 14 9.56 17.25 -0.16
N VAL A 15 10.75 16.71 -0.39
CA VAL A 15 10.94 15.27 -0.54
C VAL A 15 11.39 14.59 0.75
N ALA A 16 12.04 15.30 1.68
CA ALA A 16 12.26 14.81 3.04
C ALA A 16 10.95 14.49 3.80
N GLY A 17 9.80 15.06 3.36
CA GLY A 17 8.47 14.72 3.87
C GLY A 17 7.84 13.47 3.27
N LEU A 18 8.41 12.88 2.21
CA LEU A 18 7.92 11.65 1.58
C LEU A 18 8.24 10.39 2.39
N CYS A 19 9.39 10.38 3.05
CA CYS A 19 9.74 9.37 4.04
C CYS A 19 9.40 9.91 5.42
N GLY A 20 8.37 9.39 6.07
CA GLY A 20 8.00 9.73 7.46
C GLY A 20 9.04 9.33 8.52
N CYS A 21 10.32 9.30 8.16
CA CYS A 21 11.45 8.96 9.01
C CYS A 21 12.03 10.23 9.62
N ALA A 22 11.76 10.47 10.90
CA ALA A 22 12.49 11.47 11.69
C ALA A 22 13.96 11.02 11.81
N GLN A 23 14.87 11.78 11.20
CA GLN A 23 16.31 11.59 11.35
C GLN A 23 16.74 11.80 12.80
N GLN A 24 17.40 10.82 13.37
CA GLN A 24 18.26 11.00 14.53
C GLN A 24 19.64 11.42 14.03
N ASP A 25 19.96 12.72 14.14
CA ASP A 25 21.33 13.22 13.99
C ASP A 25 22.21 12.71 15.15
N SER A 26 23.06 11.74 14.89
CA SER A 26 24.16 11.39 15.76
C SER A 26 25.34 12.33 15.47
N ALA A 27 25.59 13.28 16.38
CA ALA A 27 26.72 14.19 16.36
C ALA A 27 28.07 13.44 16.31
N ARG A 28 28.82 13.58 15.23
CA ARG A 28 30.27 13.35 15.20
C ARG A 28 31.00 14.62 14.84
N SER A 29 31.93 14.99 15.72
CA SER A 29 32.86 16.11 15.60
C SER A 29 33.72 16.06 14.34
N PRO A 30 34.15 17.23 13.83
CA PRO A 30 34.96 17.31 12.62
C PRO A 30 36.44 17.05 12.89
N ARG A 31 37.09 16.23 12.09
CA ARG A 31 38.56 16.21 11.94
C ARG A 31 38.93 16.81 10.60
N SER A 32 39.81 17.81 10.70
CA SER A 32 40.46 18.53 9.62
C SER A 32 41.39 17.65 8.77
N ALA A 33 41.42 17.84 7.44
CA ALA A 33 42.64 17.70 6.62
C ALA A 33 42.41 18.29 5.23
N SER A 34 43.13 19.36 4.98
CA SER A 34 43.98 19.79 3.84
C SER A 34 43.62 19.38 2.40
N HIS A 35 43.55 20.43 1.57
CA HIS A 35 43.64 20.45 0.10
C HIS A 35 44.91 19.81 -0.48
N PRO A 36 44.94 19.45 -1.76
CA PRO A 36 45.56 20.32 -2.76
C PRO A 36 44.81 20.49 -4.10
N GLU A 37 45.26 21.49 -4.76
CA GLU A 37 45.03 22.27 -5.93
C GLU A 37 44.69 21.57 -7.27
N ALA A 38 44.22 22.43 -8.17
CA ALA A 38 43.71 22.36 -9.48
C ALA A 38 44.66 21.87 -10.61
N GLU A 39 44.12 21.41 -11.70
CA GLU A 39 44.62 21.66 -13.05
C GLU A 39 43.48 21.74 -14.07
N ASP A 40 43.54 22.83 -14.85
CA ASP A 40 42.68 23.17 -15.97
C ASP A 40 42.99 22.31 -17.21
N VAL A 41 41.98 21.90 -17.98
CA VAL A 41 42.13 21.66 -19.42
C VAL A 41 40.84 22.10 -20.14
N GLU A 42 40.99 23.18 -20.89
CA GLU A 42 40.07 23.64 -21.94
C GLU A 42 40.01 22.64 -23.10
N ASN A 43 38.87 22.45 -23.73
CA ASN A 43 38.70 22.35 -25.18
C ASN A 43 37.22 22.39 -25.61
N GLU A 44 36.88 23.41 -26.37
CA GLU A 44 35.73 23.52 -27.28
C GLU A 44 36.22 23.29 -28.74
N PRO A 45 35.30 23.40 -29.76
CA PRO A 45 34.03 22.74 -30.04
C PRO A 45 34.02 22.06 -31.44
N GLY A 46 32.99 21.30 -31.73
CA GLY A 46 32.76 20.76 -33.08
C GLY A 46 31.27 20.71 -33.44
N ALA A 47 30.87 21.59 -34.36
CA ALA A 47 29.55 21.63 -34.97
C ALA A 47 29.47 20.64 -36.15
N ALA A 48 28.31 20.00 -36.35
CA ALA A 48 27.85 19.47 -37.66
C ALA A 48 26.33 19.25 -37.57
N GLU A 49 25.64 20.03 -38.22
CA GLU A 49 24.78 20.02 -39.44
C GLU A 49 23.58 19.04 -39.42
N VAL A 50 22.49 19.68 -39.62
CA VAL A 50 21.12 19.48 -40.05
C VAL A 50 20.91 18.37 -41.10
N GLY A 51 19.93 17.54 -40.93
CA GLY A 51 19.30 16.69 -41.91
C GLY A 51 17.80 16.64 -41.71
N GLU A 52 17.08 17.49 -42.47
CA GLU A 52 15.64 17.39 -42.68
C GLU A 52 15.29 16.12 -43.46
N MET A 53 14.31 15.37 -43.01
CA MET A 53 13.56 14.46 -43.89
C MET A 53 12.08 14.47 -43.56
N SER A 54 11.33 14.82 -44.55
CA SER A 54 9.90 14.98 -44.70
C SER A 54 9.07 13.72 -44.44
N ALA A 55 7.87 13.94 -43.98
CA ALA A 55 6.77 12.98 -43.81
C ALA A 55 6.16 12.59 -45.18
N PRO A 56 5.45 11.47 -45.28
CA PRO A 56 4.34 11.33 -46.19
C PRO A 56 2.98 11.33 -45.46
N GLU A 57 2.09 12.14 -46.03
CA GLU A 57 0.65 12.11 -45.82
C GLU A 57 0.08 10.78 -46.33
N ASP A 58 -0.89 10.24 -45.64
CA ASP A 58 -1.91 9.35 -46.25
C ASP A 58 -3.30 9.57 -45.64
N GLN A 59 -4.25 9.63 -46.54
CA GLN A 59 -5.65 10.02 -46.39
C GLN A 59 -6.53 8.85 -45.89
N PRO A 60 -7.79 9.10 -45.50
CA PRO A 60 -8.63 8.17 -44.77
C PRO A 60 -9.43 7.24 -45.69
N ALA A 61 -9.58 5.98 -45.29
CA ALA A 61 -10.54 5.04 -45.86
C ALA A 61 -11.78 4.92 -45.00
N SER A 62 -12.89 5.29 -45.59
CA SER A 62 -14.25 5.07 -45.12
C SER A 62 -14.64 3.57 -45.24
N ALA A 63 -15.28 3.01 -44.23
CA ALA A 63 -16.10 1.80 -44.38
C ALA A 63 -17.35 1.87 -43.48
N GLU A 64 -18.42 1.65 -44.15
CA GLU A 64 -19.81 1.77 -43.73
C GLU A 64 -20.28 0.69 -42.75
N SER A 65 -21.34 1.04 -42.08
CA SER A 65 -22.33 0.31 -41.29
C SER A 65 -22.65 -1.13 -41.70
N GLU A 66 -22.78 -2.01 -40.72
CA GLU A 66 -23.85 -3.01 -40.68
C GLU A 66 -24.39 -3.15 -39.24
N ALA A 67 -25.63 -2.71 -39.09
CA ALA A 67 -26.46 -2.98 -37.93
C ALA A 67 -27.19 -4.29 -38.17
N SER A 68 -27.12 -5.23 -37.23
CA SER A 68 -28.05 -6.34 -37.18
C SER A 68 -28.81 -6.34 -35.86
N GLU A 69 -30.13 -6.13 -36.00
CA GLU A 69 -31.15 -6.33 -34.97
C GLU A 69 -31.12 -7.76 -34.44
N PHE A 70 -31.18 -7.89 -33.10
CA PHE A 70 -31.67 -9.10 -32.48
C PHE A 70 -32.80 -8.77 -31.52
N ALA A 71 -33.95 -9.32 -31.86
CA ALA A 71 -35.24 -9.17 -31.18
C ALA A 71 -35.21 -9.87 -29.80
N ALA A 72 -35.89 -9.23 -28.86
CA ALA A 72 -36.23 -9.77 -27.55
C ALA A 72 -37.27 -10.91 -27.69
N SER A 73 -37.03 -12.01 -26.98
CA SER A 73 -38.05 -12.97 -26.61
C SER A 73 -38.18 -13.01 -25.09
N GLU A 74 -39.30 -12.54 -24.58
CA GLU A 74 -39.73 -12.69 -23.20
C GLU A 74 -40.17 -14.15 -22.98
N GLU A 75 -39.46 -14.86 -22.12
CA GLU A 75 -39.98 -16.09 -21.48
C GLU A 75 -40.11 -15.86 -19.98
N SER A 76 -41.36 -15.94 -19.54
CA SER A 76 -41.77 -15.97 -18.14
C SER A 76 -41.31 -17.28 -17.48
N VAL A 77 -40.54 -17.21 -16.41
CA VAL A 77 -40.20 -18.37 -15.59
C VAL A 77 -40.78 -18.22 -14.19
N ASP A 78 -41.57 -19.21 -13.90
CA ASP A 78 -42.29 -19.60 -12.70
C ASP A 78 -41.41 -19.64 -11.44
N GLY A 79 -41.97 -19.18 -10.33
CA GLY A 79 -41.30 -19.13 -9.04
C GLY A 79 -41.13 -20.52 -8.42
N SER A 80 -39.91 -21.03 -8.40
CA SER A 80 -39.53 -22.12 -7.51
C SER A 80 -38.41 -21.70 -6.58
N MET A 81 -38.67 -21.87 -5.29
CA MET A 81 -37.78 -21.70 -4.16
C MET A 81 -36.43 -22.36 -4.43
N VAL A 82 -35.36 -21.55 -4.57
CA VAL A 82 -33.99 -22.06 -4.64
C VAL A 82 -33.50 -22.18 -3.21
N THR A 83 -33.34 -23.42 -2.75
CA THR A 83 -32.61 -23.79 -1.55
C THR A 83 -31.13 -23.40 -1.71
N GLU A 84 -30.55 -22.76 -0.73
CA GLU A 84 -29.14 -22.41 -0.72
C GLU A 84 -28.26 -23.65 -0.91
N PRO A 85 -27.23 -23.60 -1.78
CA PRO A 85 -26.29 -24.71 -1.92
C PRO A 85 -25.36 -24.77 -0.71
N GLY A 86 -25.39 -25.92 -0.03
CA GLY A 86 -24.52 -26.23 1.09
C GLY A 86 -23.05 -26.11 0.74
N PHE A 87 -22.31 -25.59 1.71
CA PHE A 87 -20.87 -25.41 1.71
C PHE A 87 -20.14 -26.74 1.45
N THR A 88 -19.57 -26.92 0.26
CA THR A 88 -18.68 -28.05 -0.04
C THR A 88 -17.23 -27.72 0.36
N PRO A 89 -16.46 -28.66 0.95
CA PRO A 89 -15.08 -28.43 1.29
C PRO A 89 -14.23 -28.20 0.04
N ARG A 90 -13.33 -27.28 0.19
CA ARG A 90 -12.44 -26.66 -0.76
C ARG A 90 -11.50 -27.65 -1.49
N ALA A 91 -11.52 -27.67 -2.82
CA ALA A 91 -10.53 -28.37 -3.64
C ALA A 91 -9.15 -27.73 -3.47
N GLU A 92 -8.11 -28.55 -3.34
CA GLU A 92 -6.72 -28.12 -3.23
C GLU A 92 -6.24 -27.54 -4.56
N LEU A 93 -5.68 -26.32 -4.51
CA LEU A 93 -4.92 -25.75 -5.63
C LEU A 93 -3.55 -26.44 -5.75
N PRO A 94 -2.98 -26.61 -6.94
CA PRO A 94 -1.68 -27.25 -7.11
C PRO A 94 -0.59 -26.50 -6.34
N GLY A 95 0.23 -27.24 -5.61
CA GLY A 95 1.23 -26.71 -4.69
C GLY A 95 2.31 -25.88 -5.39
N GLY A 96 2.51 -24.66 -4.90
CA GLY A 96 3.71 -23.87 -5.15
C GLY A 96 4.91 -24.49 -4.36
N PRO A 97 6.15 -24.06 -4.65
CA PRO A 97 7.33 -24.63 -4.03
C PRO A 97 7.32 -24.40 -2.52
N THR A 98 7.25 -25.50 -1.77
CA THR A 98 7.38 -25.48 -0.32
C THR A 98 8.82 -25.10 0.02
N GLY A 99 9.00 -23.87 0.52
CA GLY A 99 10.27 -23.41 1.05
C GLY A 99 10.75 -24.36 2.15
N ARG A 100 11.94 -24.94 1.99
CA ARG A 100 12.62 -25.75 2.99
C ARG A 100 13.13 -24.86 4.14
N GLY A 101 12.24 -24.45 5.03
CA GLY A 101 12.60 -23.92 6.33
C GLY A 101 12.52 -25.03 7.36
N GLY A 102 13.63 -25.34 8.03
CA GLY A 102 13.62 -26.21 9.22
C GLY A 102 12.72 -25.62 10.33
N PRO A 103 12.43 -26.37 11.41
CA PRO A 103 11.56 -25.87 12.48
C PRO A 103 12.17 -24.61 13.11
N MET A 104 11.65 -23.46 12.75
CA MET A 104 12.02 -22.19 13.39
C MET A 104 11.46 -22.17 14.80
N SER A 105 12.32 -21.91 15.78
CA SER A 105 11.89 -21.58 17.13
C SER A 105 11.28 -20.18 17.13
N ALA A 106 10.28 -19.93 17.97
CA ALA A 106 9.72 -18.60 18.15
C ALA A 106 10.82 -17.65 18.67
N VAL A 107 10.99 -16.52 17.97
CA VAL A 107 11.91 -15.46 18.37
C VAL A 107 11.06 -14.26 18.83
N LYS A 108 11.34 -13.79 20.05
CA LYS A 108 10.63 -12.68 20.67
C LYS A 108 11.58 -11.55 20.99
N VAL A 109 11.30 -10.38 20.43
CA VAL A 109 12.06 -9.16 20.64
C VAL A 109 11.16 -8.12 21.30
N ARG A 110 11.61 -7.59 22.42
CA ARG A 110 10.89 -6.58 23.18
C ARG A 110 11.82 -5.44 23.53
N ARG A 111 11.30 -4.22 23.47
CA ARG A 111 12.04 -3.01 23.86
C ARG A 111 12.51 -3.11 25.31
N LYS A 112 13.82 -2.92 25.54
CA LYS A 112 14.44 -3.00 26.87
C LYS A 112 14.10 -1.76 27.71
N GLY A 113 13.74 -1.97 28.99
CA GLY A 113 13.68 -0.90 29.99
C GLY A 113 12.31 -0.26 30.22
N GLU A 114 11.27 -0.61 29.47
CA GLU A 114 9.92 -0.10 29.71
C GLU A 114 9.12 -1.04 30.62
N THR A 115 8.92 -0.64 31.85
CA THR A 115 7.77 -1.09 32.65
C THR A 115 6.53 -0.60 31.88
N ILE A 116 5.79 -1.52 31.25
CA ILE A 116 4.59 -1.18 30.50
C ILE A 116 3.56 -0.67 31.50
N ASP A 117 3.59 0.63 31.74
CA ASP A 117 2.47 1.31 32.35
C ASP A 117 1.41 1.50 31.27
N ARG A 118 0.46 0.57 31.20
CA ARG A 118 -0.66 0.59 30.24
C ARG A 118 -1.64 1.76 30.47
N ARG A 119 -1.28 2.70 31.33
CA ARG A 119 -2.01 3.95 31.50
C ARG A 119 -1.68 4.89 30.36
N GLY A 120 -2.67 5.28 29.59
CA GLY A 120 -2.54 6.28 28.54
C GLY A 120 -2.52 5.77 27.10
N TYR A 121 -2.45 4.47 26.83
CA TYR A 121 -2.51 3.91 25.47
C TYR A 121 -3.24 2.55 25.42
N SER A 122 -3.70 2.17 24.23
CA SER A 122 -4.20 0.83 23.91
C SER A 122 -3.08 0.02 23.27
N PRO A 123 -2.77 -1.20 23.73
CA PRO A 123 -1.88 -2.11 23.04
C PRO A 123 -2.65 -2.79 21.89
N GLU A 124 -2.28 -2.47 20.66
CA GLU A 124 -2.85 -3.10 19.46
C GLU A 124 -1.94 -4.24 19.00
N ARG A 125 -2.49 -5.44 18.89
CA ARG A 125 -1.78 -6.58 18.34
C ARG A 125 -2.15 -6.79 16.87
N VAL A 126 -1.13 -6.71 16.00
CA VAL A 126 -1.26 -6.95 14.56
C VAL A 126 -0.41 -8.14 14.13
N PHE A 127 -0.88 -8.85 13.11
CA PHE A 127 -0.14 -9.94 12.47
C PHE A 127 0.74 -9.40 11.35
N PHE A 128 1.83 -10.11 11.04
CA PHE A 128 2.66 -9.76 9.90
C PHE A 128 3.10 -10.97 9.10
N ALA A 129 3.31 -10.73 7.80
CA ALA A 129 4.21 -11.49 6.95
C ALA A 129 5.25 -10.53 6.38
N THR A 130 6.49 -10.96 6.32
CA THR A 130 7.58 -10.14 5.75
C THR A 130 8.64 -11.01 5.12
N ASN A 131 9.19 -10.57 4.01
CA ASN A 131 10.38 -11.13 3.40
C ASN A 131 11.62 -10.24 3.60
N ARG A 132 11.62 -9.42 4.64
CA ARG A 132 12.80 -8.66 5.08
C ARG A 132 13.78 -9.56 5.79
N THR A 133 15.08 -9.28 5.67
CA THR A 133 16.10 -9.89 6.52
C THR A 133 15.86 -9.54 7.98
N SER A 134 16.11 -10.50 8.88
CA SER A 134 16.01 -10.27 10.33
C SER A 134 17.39 -10.23 10.99
N ALA A 135 17.53 -9.40 12.02
CA ALA A 135 18.77 -9.17 12.76
C ALA A 135 18.98 -10.19 13.91
N VAL A 136 18.54 -11.43 13.76
CA VAL A 136 18.50 -12.45 14.85
C VAL A 136 19.85 -12.67 15.56
N THR A 137 20.98 -12.38 14.90
CA THR A 137 22.33 -12.63 15.43
C THR A 137 23.12 -11.38 15.79
N SER A 138 22.50 -10.18 15.74
CA SER A 138 23.17 -8.91 15.99
C SER A 138 22.68 -8.22 17.28
N GLU A 139 23.41 -7.21 17.74
CA GLU A 139 22.94 -6.32 18.83
C GLU A 139 21.61 -5.64 18.48
N LEU A 140 21.32 -5.46 17.19
CA LEU A 140 20.05 -4.93 16.67
C LEU A 140 18.85 -5.81 16.99
N ALA A 141 19.07 -7.10 17.28
CA ALA A 141 18.02 -8.05 17.69
C ALA A 141 17.29 -7.67 18.99
N THR A 142 17.76 -6.65 19.70
CA THR A 142 17.15 -6.19 20.97
C THR A 142 16.20 -5.00 20.80
N ASP A 143 16.21 -4.33 19.63
CA ASP A 143 15.34 -3.20 19.33
C ASP A 143 14.31 -3.58 18.27
N PRO A 144 13.01 -3.56 18.58
CA PRO A 144 11.97 -3.86 17.59
C PRO A 144 12.02 -2.98 16.34
N ASP A 145 12.42 -1.71 16.45
CA ASP A 145 12.49 -0.80 15.32
C ASP A 145 13.56 -1.18 14.29
N LEU A 146 14.59 -1.91 14.72
CA LEU A 146 15.75 -2.29 13.93
C LEU A 146 15.81 -3.80 13.63
N PHE A 147 14.82 -4.56 14.10
CA PHE A 147 14.83 -6.02 13.99
C PHE A 147 14.73 -6.53 12.55
N PHE A 148 13.95 -5.87 11.71
CA PHE A 148 13.85 -6.18 10.28
C PHE A 148 14.52 -5.10 9.44
N GLY A 149 15.45 -5.51 8.59
CA GLY A 149 16.19 -4.65 7.67
C GLY A 149 15.47 -4.38 6.34
N ASP A 150 16.23 -3.82 5.39
CA ASP A 150 15.74 -3.39 4.08
C ASP A 150 16.18 -4.33 2.94
N ASP A 151 16.78 -5.48 3.25
CA ASP A 151 17.17 -6.48 2.25
C ASP A 151 16.17 -7.63 2.22
N ILE A 152 16.11 -8.32 1.06
CA ILE A 152 15.27 -9.50 0.86
C ILE A 152 15.85 -10.68 1.62
N GLY A 153 15.01 -11.29 2.44
CA GLY A 153 15.27 -12.52 3.19
C GLY A 153 14.20 -13.58 2.92
N ASN A 154 14.11 -14.54 3.83
CA ASN A 154 13.06 -15.56 3.77
C ASN A 154 11.74 -15.03 4.34
N LEU A 155 10.62 -15.51 3.79
CA LEU A 155 9.30 -15.20 4.32
C LEU A 155 9.18 -15.57 5.80
N SER A 156 8.90 -14.60 6.63
CA SER A 156 8.73 -14.68 8.07
C SER A 156 7.33 -14.27 8.47
N LEU A 157 6.75 -14.98 9.44
CA LEU A 157 5.41 -14.75 9.96
C LEU A 157 5.48 -14.44 11.45
N GLY A 158 4.55 -13.61 11.95
CA GLY A 158 4.54 -13.31 13.38
C GLY A 158 3.49 -12.29 13.79
N THR A 159 3.66 -11.75 14.99
CA THR A 159 2.81 -10.71 15.57
C THR A 159 3.65 -9.55 16.10
N CYS A 160 3.06 -8.36 16.08
CA CYS A 160 3.61 -7.17 16.72
C CYS A 160 2.62 -6.63 17.76
N GLU A 161 3.16 -6.03 18.83
CA GLU A 161 2.38 -5.18 19.73
C GLU A 161 2.80 -3.72 19.49
N VAL A 162 1.81 -2.85 19.23
CA VAL A 162 2.01 -1.42 18.95
C VAL A 162 1.17 -0.61 19.93
N SER A 163 1.74 0.43 20.55
CA SER A 163 1.00 1.34 21.41
C SER A 163 0.19 2.35 20.60
N ILE A 164 -1.08 2.56 20.96
CA ILE A 164 -1.93 3.61 20.39
C ILE A 164 -2.35 4.56 21.52
N PRO A 165 -1.76 5.77 21.61
CA PRO A 165 -2.09 6.73 22.67
C PRO A 165 -3.57 7.12 22.64
N TYR A 166 -4.22 7.20 23.81
CA TYR A 166 -5.64 7.64 23.89
C TYR A 166 -5.82 9.12 23.52
N ARG A 167 -4.78 9.94 23.75
CA ARG A 167 -4.83 11.39 23.53
C ARG A 167 -4.21 11.78 22.19
N ARG A 168 -4.63 11.14 21.09
CA ARG A 168 -4.24 11.50 19.74
C ARG A 168 -5.49 11.72 18.87
N GLN A 169 -5.30 12.43 17.77
CA GLN A 169 -6.37 12.53 16.76
C GLN A 169 -6.39 11.25 15.90
N PRO A 170 -7.55 10.76 15.49
CA PRO A 170 -7.65 9.68 14.52
C PRO A 170 -6.81 9.99 13.28
N GLY A 171 -6.10 9.00 12.76
CA GLY A 171 -5.18 9.14 11.64
C GLY A 171 -3.75 9.49 12.03
N SER A 172 -3.53 10.22 13.11
CA SER A 172 -2.18 10.66 13.48
C SER A 172 -1.30 9.50 13.98
N LEU A 173 -0.01 9.55 13.62
CA LEU A 173 1.04 8.65 14.08
C LEU A 173 2.14 9.46 14.81
N PRO A 174 1.86 10.01 16.02
CA PRO A 174 2.81 10.85 16.72
C PRO A 174 4.10 10.10 17.03
N GLU A 175 5.23 10.80 16.82
CA GLU A 175 6.60 10.39 17.12
C GLU A 175 7.28 11.39 18.05
N PRO A 176 8.38 11.01 18.72
CA PRO A 176 9.20 11.94 19.46
C PRO A 176 9.68 13.09 18.58
N SER A 177 9.69 14.30 19.13
CA SER A 177 10.13 15.49 18.39
C SER A 177 11.11 16.30 19.23
N ILE A 178 12.27 16.62 18.67
CA ILE A 178 13.27 17.49 19.30
C ILE A 178 12.66 18.87 19.59
N LEU A 179 11.77 19.37 18.72
CA LEU A 179 11.07 20.64 18.95
C LEU A 179 10.18 20.62 20.19
N ARG A 180 9.70 19.43 20.59
CA ARG A 180 8.94 19.22 21.83
C ARG A 180 9.79 18.75 23.00
N LEU A 181 11.12 18.72 22.83
CA LEU A 181 12.09 18.21 23.82
C LEU A 181 11.82 16.73 24.20
N GLU A 182 11.38 15.94 23.25
CA GLU A 182 11.13 14.51 23.40
C GLU A 182 12.31 13.74 22.81
N PHE A 183 13.12 13.11 23.66
CA PHE A 183 14.35 12.42 23.27
C PHE A 183 14.22 10.89 23.30
N SER A 184 13.06 10.40 23.74
CA SER A 184 12.73 8.96 23.77
C SER A 184 11.28 8.74 23.40
N GLN A 185 10.99 7.53 22.92
CA GLN A 185 9.63 7.11 22.62
C GLN A 185 8.88 6.87 23.94
N ASP A 186 7.68 7.44 24.05
CA ASP A 186 6.77 7.28 25.18
C ASP A 186 5.45 6.68 24.65
N PRO A 187 5.10 5.42 24.98
CA PRO A 187 3.91 4.75 24.47
C PRO A 187 2.57 5.46 24.80
N ALA A 188 2.57 6.31 25.84
CA ALA A 188 1.39 7.11 26.19
C ALA A 188 1.22 8.37 25.32
N LYS A 189 2.27 8.75 24.56
CA LYS A 189 2.28 9.93 23.69
C LYS A 189 2.51 9.59 22.22
N HIS A 190 3.26 8.53 21.96
CA HIS A 190 3.72 8.15 20.63
C HIS A 190 3.15 6.79 20.22
N VAL A 191 2.99 6.58 18.92
CA VAL A 191 2.69 5.25 18.38
C VAL A 191 4.00 4.50 18.24
N VAL A 192 4.21 3.51 19.09
CA VAL A 192 5.49 2.82 19.26
C VAL A 192 5.35 1.32 18.99
N LEU A 193 6.27 0.78 18.21
CA LEU A 193 6.42 -0.66 18.06
C LEU A 193 7.09 -1.23 19.32
N MET A 194 6.29 -1.90 20.16
CA MET A 194 6.68 -2.36 21.49
C MET A 194 7.35 -3.72 21.49
N GLU A 195 6.80 -4.63 20.67
CA GLU A 195 7.20 -6.02 20.66
C GLU A 195 7.01 -6.65 19.27
N ILE A 196 7.93 -7.52 18.89
CA ILE A 196 7.82 -8.41 17.73
C ILE A 196 7.97 -9.84 18.23
N GLU A 197 7.11 -10.72 17.74
CA GLU A 197 7.20 -12.15 17.97
C GLU A 197 7.13 -12.88 16.62
N GLN A 198 8.29 -13.39 16.14
CA GLN A 198 8.30 -14.32 15.00
C GLN A 198 7.74 -15.67 15.44
N LEU A 199 6.88 -16.25 14.63
CA LEU A 199 6.19 -17.48 14.91
C LEU A 199 6.48 -18.54 13.86
N PRO A 200 6.62 -19.82 14.28
CA PRO A 200 6.53 -20.94 13.35
C PRO A 200 5.21 -20.90 12.60
N GLN A 201 5.22 -21.29 11.31
CA GLN A 201 4.06 -21.18 10.42
C GLN A 201 2.78 -21.79 11.03
N ALA A 202 2.88 -22.99 11.60
CA ALA A 202 1.72 -23.66 12.23
C ALA A 202 1.15 -22.88 13.41
N ALA A 203 2.01 -22.26 14.24
CA ALA A 203 1.61 -21.45 15.38
C ALA A 203 0.95 -20.14 14.91
N PHE A 204 1.51 -19.52 13.88
CA PHE A 204 0.95 -18.30 13.26
C PHE A 204 -0.47 -18.54 12.77
N TRP A 205 -0.68 -19.53 11.90
CA TRP A 205 -2.01 -19.81 11.33
C TRP A 205 -3.02 -20.21 12.41
N LYS A 206 -2.60 -20.96 13.43
CA LYS A 206 -3.46 -21.29 14.58
C LYS A 206 -3.91 -20.04 15.33
N GLN A 207 -2.99 -19.11 15.62
CA GLN A 207 -3.31 -17.88 16.33
C GLN A 207 -4.19 -16.94 15.48
N LEU A 208 -3.86 -16.75 14.18
CA LEU A 208 -4.63 -15.92 13.28
C LEU A 208 -6.06 -16.45 13.13
N ARG A 209 -6.20 -17.75 12.88
CA ARG A 209 -7.50 -18.41 12.76
C ARG A 209 -8.35 -18.24 14.00
N ALA A 210 -7.78 -18.46 15.18
CA ALA A 210 -8.50 -18.27 16.44
C ALA A 210 -9.02 -16.81 16.60
N LYS A 211 -8.24 -15.82 16.14
CA LYS A 211 -8.66 -14.41 16.15
C LYS A 211 -9.76 -14.12 15.14
N VAL A 212 -9.69 -14.72 13.94
CA VAL A 212 -10.75 -14.63 12.93
C VAL A 212 -12.03 -15.24 13.43
N GLU A 213 -11.97 -16.45 14.00
CA GLU A 213 -13.13 -17.16 14.55
C GLU A 213 -13.80 -16.41 15.72
N ALA A 214 -13.02 -15.66 16.48
CA ALA A 214 -13.51 -14.81 17.58
C ALA A 214 -14.12 -13.49 17.10
N SER A 215 -13.92 -13.09 15.83
CA SER A 215 -14.48 -11.86 15.30
C SER A 215 -15.94 -12.08 14.88
N PRO A 216 -16.83 -11.09 15.09
CA PRO A 216 -18.26 -11.24 14.80
C PRO A 216 -18.58 -11.59 13.36
N GLU A 217 -17.78 -11.09 12.42
CA GLU A 217 -18.00 -11.26 10.97
C GLU A 217 -16.96 -12.15 10.31
N LYS A 218 -16.15 -12.87 11.11
CA LYS A 218 -15.03 -13.72 10.64
C LYS A 218 -14.21 -13.03 9.55
N GLN A 219 -13.85 -11.80 9.80
CA GLN A 219 -13.17 -10.93 8.85
C GLN A 219 -11.70 -10.76 9.20
N LEU A 220 -10.89 -10.42 8.18
CA LEU A 220 -9.47 -10.13 8.28
C LEU A 220 -9.13 -8.92 7.40
N MET A 221 -8.28 -8.03 7.89
CA MET A 221 -7.71 -6.93 7.11
C MET A 221 -6.24 -7.21 6.79
N LEU A 222 -5.87 -7.12 5.49
CA LEU A 222 -4.48 -7.15 5.03
C LEU A 222 -4.08 -5.77 4.52
N PHE A 223 -2.98 -5.24 5.03
CA PHE A 223 -2.38 -3.98 4.56
C PHE A 223 -1.06 -4.25 3.83
N VAL A 224 -0.86 -3.63 2.65
CA VAL A 224 0.39 -3.65 1.88
C VAL A 224 0.89 -2.22 1.74
N HIS A 225 2.05 -1.94 2.33
CA HIS A 225 2.62 -0.59 2.35
C HIS A 225 3.25 -0.18 1.00
N GLY A 226 3.55 1.10 0.86
CA GLY A 226 4.15 1.69 -0.33
C GLY A 226 5.67 1.84 -0.27
N TYR A 227 6.17 2.72 -1.15
CA TYR A 227 7.57 3.14 -1.24
C TYR A 227 8.08 3.71 0.09
N CYS A 228 9.39 3.51 0.35
CA CYS A 228 10.12 4.11 1.47
C CYS A 228 9.50 3.84 2.86
N ALA A 229 8.81 2.73 3.07
CA ALA A 229 8.22 2.37 4.35
C ALA A 229 9.03 1.24 5.00
N THR A 230 9.44 1.45 6.24
CA THR A 230 10.11 0.43 7.06
C THR A 230 9.10 -0.60 7.59
N PHE A 231 9.63 -1.70 8.15
CA PHE A 231 8.79 -2.67 8.87
C PHE A 231 8.02 -1.99 10.03
N ARG A 232 8.70 -1.12 10.79
CA ARG A 232 8.11 -0.33 11.86
C ARG A 232 6.94 0.52 11.38
N ASP A 233 7.09 1.20 10.25
CA ASP A 233 6.06 2.08 9.71
C ASP A 233 4.83 1.29 9.26
N ALA A 234 5.03 0.13 8.63
CA ALA A 234 3.95 -0.77 8.25
C ALA A 234 3.20 -1.31 9.49
N ALA A 235 3.91 -1.72 10.54
CA ALA A 235 3.32 -2.18 11.79
C ALA A 235 2.48 -1.09 12.47
N ARG A 236 3.04 0.13 12.59
CA ARG A 236 2.38 1.28 13.21
C ARG A 236 1.13 1.71 12.43
N ARG A 237 1.22 1.78 11.11
CA ARG A 237 0.09 2.13 10.23
C ARG A 237 -1.02 1.09 10.33
N THR A 238 -0.68 -0.18 10.35
CA THR A 238 -1.68 -1.27 10.46
C THR A 238 -2.40 -1.23 11.80
N ALA A 239 -1.66 -1.03 12.89
CA ALA A 239 -2.24 -0.90 14.22
C ALA A 239 -3.14 0.34 14.33
N GLN A 240 -2.70 1.48 13.78
CA GLN A 240 -3.49 2.71 13.73
C GLN A 240 -4.78 2.51 12.93
N LEU A 241 -4.72 1.89 11.75
CA LEU A 241 -5.91 1.59 10.94
C LEU A 241 -6.86 0.67 11.71
N SER A 242 -6.36 -0.41 12.34
CA SER A 242 -7.17 -1.32 13.16
C SER A 242 -7.93 -0.56 14.25
N TYR A 243 -7.20 0.27 15.01
CA TYR A 243 -7.75 1.04 16.12
C TYR A 243 -8.76 2.10 15.65
N ASP A 244 -8.39 2.95 14.69
CA ASP A 244 -9.20 4.08 14.24
C ASP A 244 -10.48 3.66 13.49
N LEU A 245 -10.42 2.54 12.77
CA LEU A 245 -11.58 1.95 12.11
C LEU A 245 -12.48 1.19 13.11
N ASN A 246 -12.03 1.03 14.37
CA ASN A 246 -12.66 0.12 15.33
C ASN A 246 -12.88 -1.27 14.71
N TYR A 247 -11.83 -1.79 14.04
CA TYR A 247 -11.92 -3.00 13.26
C TYR A 247 -12.06 -4.22 14.15
N GLN A 248 -13.08 -5.04 13.91
CA GLN A 248 -13.44 -6.13 14.82
C GLN A 248 -12.75 -7.47 14.52
N GLY A 249 -12.00 -7.55 13.42
CA GLY A 249 -11.19 -8.71 13.03
C GLY A 249 -9.70 -8.51 13.32
N PRO A 250 -8.86 -9.54 13.13
CA PRO A 250 -7.43 -9.35 13.13
C PRO A 250 -6.98 -8.46 11.96
N ALA A 251 -6.06 -7.54 12.24
CA ALA A 251 -5.34 -6.78 11.23
C ALA A 251 -3.97 -7.43 10.98
N MET A 252 -3.59 -7.52 9.72
CA MET A 252 -2.33 -8.09 9.26
C MET A 252 -1.69 -7.16 8.23
N PHE A 253 -0.37 -7.16 8.13
CA PHE A 253 0.33 -6.48 7.04
C PHE A 253 1.34 -7.41 6.36
N PHE A 254 1.59 -7.11 5.08
CA PHE A 254 2.73 -7.64 4.34
C PHE A 254 3.79 -6.54 4.22
N SER A 255 4.97 -6.79 4.79
CA SER A 255 6.07 -5.84 4.73
C SER A 255 7.16 -6.36 3.80
N TRP A 256 7.21 -5.80 2.60
CA TRP A 256 8.29 -6.01 1.65
C TRP A 256 9.44 -5.03 1.92
N PRO A 257 10.71 -5.31 1.50
CA PRO A 257 11.87 -4.53 1.89
C PRO A 257 12.02 -3.21 1.12
N ALA A 258 11.01 -2.33 1.20
CA ALA A 258 11.17 -0.95 0.79
C ALA A 258 12.24 -0.31 1.68
N GLY A 259 13.23 0.34 1.05
CA GLY A 259 14.39 0.86 1.76
C GLY A 259 14.18 2.27 2.27
N SER A 260 14.86 2.57 3.36
CA SER A 260 14.93 3.91 3.94
C SER A 260 16.27 4.61 3.65
N ASP A 261 16.93 4.33 2.52
CA ASP A 261 18.20 4.97 2.16
C ASP A 261 18.04 6.51 1.99
N SER A 262 17.43 7.14 3.00
CA SER A 262 17.15 8.58 3.09
C SER A 262 18.41 9.46 3.18
N GLU A 263 19.60 8.86 3.31
CA GLU A 263 20.85 9.62 3.42
C GLU A 263 21.40 10.12 2.07
N LYS A 264 20.83 9.70 0.95
CA LYS A 264 21.27 10.15 -0.38
C LYS A 264 20.16 10.91 -1.09
N PHE A 265 20.40 12.17 -1.36
CA PHE A 265 19.52 13.13 -2.03
C PHE A 265 19.11 12.79 -3.48
N ASP A 266 19.41 11.59 -3.96
CA ASP A 266 19.01 11.13 -5.28
C ASP A 266 17.83 10.13 -5.19
N GLU A 267 16.64 10.64 -5.34
CA GLU A 267 15.36 9.92 -5.14
C GLU A 267 15.07 8.91 -6.23
N ARG A 268 15.50 9.19 -7.45
CA ARG A 268 15.22 8.32 -8.61
C ARG A 268 15.88 6.94 -8.49
N PRO A 269 17.16 6.81 -8.13
CA PRO A 269 17.77 5.52 -7.86
C PRO A 269 17.09 4.74 -6.73
N ASN A 270 16.68 5.42 -5.66
CA ASN A 270 16.00 4.78 -4.52
C ASN A 270 14.61 4.28 -4.93
N TYR A 271 13.84 5.05 -5.69
CA TYR A 271 12.56 4.62 -6.24
C TYR A 271 12.70 3.38 -7.13
N LEU A 272 13.68 3.35 -8.05
CA LEU A 272 13.92 2.21 -8.93
C LEU A 272 14.43 0.97 -8.17
N LYS A 273 15.19 1.17 -7.09
CA LYS A 273 15.63 0.09 -6.20
C LYS A 273 14.43 -0.54 -5.50
N ASP A 274 13.53 0.27 -4.95
CA ASP A 274 12.33 -0.21 -4.29
C ASP A 274 11.35 -0.87 -5.28
N LEU A 275 11.22 -0.34 -6.49
CA LEU A 275 10.41 -0.98 -7.53
C LEU A 275 10.91 -2.39 -7.86
N ARG A 276 12.23 -2.59 -7.92
CA ARG A 276 12.83 -3.92 -8.11
C ARG A 276 12.56 -4.83 -6.93
N ARG A 277 12.72 -4.33 -5.69
CA ARG A 277 12.42 -5.10 -4.47
C ARG A 277 10.95 -5.49 -4.38
N ALA A 278 10.04 -4.61 -4.83
CA ALA A 278 8.64 -4.95 -4.95
C ALA A 278 8.42 -6.11 -5.94
N GLN A 279 9.08 -6.07 -7.12
CA GLN A 279 9.02 -7.18 -8.10
C GLN A 279 9.57 -8.49 -7.53
N GLU A 280 10.67 -8.44 -6.79
CA GLU A 280 11.30 -9.62 -6.17
C GLU A 280 10.48 -10.16 -4.98
N SER A 281 9.48 -9.41 -4.50
CA SER A 281 8.61 -9.78 -3.37
C SER A 281 7.26 -10.37 -3.79
N ASP A 282 6.97 -10.48 -5.08
CA ASP A 282 5.65 -10.89 -5.58
C ASP A 282 5.30 -12.34 -5.21
N GLU A 283 6.26 -13.27 -5.31
CA GLU A 283 6.06 -14.69 -4.95
C GLU A 283 5.74 -14.87 -3.45
N ASP A 284 6.34 -14.06 -2.59
CA ASP A 284 6.06 -14.08 -1.17
C ASP A 284 4.66 -13.54 -0.87
N LEU A 285 4.24 -12.46 -1.54
CA LEU A 285 2.88 -11.94 -1.42
C LEU A 285 1.84 -12.94 -1.99
N ILE A 286 2.13 -13.60 -3.11
CA ILE A 286 1.30 -14.67 -3.67
C ILE A 286 1.10 -15.77 -2.64
N THR A 287 2.18 -16.24 -2.02
CA THR A 287 2.15 -17.25 -0.96
C THR A 287 1.25 -16.81 0.19
N VAL A 288 1.43 -15.56 0.68
CA VAL A 288 0.61 -15.01 1.77
C VAL A 288 -0.87 -14.96 1.38
N ILE A 289 -1.21 -14.44 0.18
CA ILE A 289 -2.61 -14.36 -0.28
C ILE A 289 -3.25 -15.75 -0.37
N GLN A 290 -2.55 -16.73 -0.94
CA GLN A 290 -3.04 -18.09 -1.06
C GLN A 290 -3.23 -18.75 0.31
N ASP A 291 -2.27 -18.58 1.21
CA ASP A 291 -2.31 -19.15 2.55
C ASP A 291 -3.38 -18.49 3.44
N LEU A 292 -3.60 -17.18 3.31
CA LEU A 292 -4.75 -16.52 3.94
C LEU A 292 -6.05 -17.18 3.52
N GLY A 293 -6.22 -17.42 2.24
CA GLY A 293 -7.38 -18.12 1.74
C GLY A 293 -7.51 -19.56 2.24
N ARG A 294 -6.42 -20.27 2.54
CA ARG A 294 -6.42 -21.69 2.98
C ARG A 294 -6.54 -21.85 4.48
N TYR A 295 -5.85 -21.02 5.25
CA TYR A 295 -5.60 -21.29 6.67
C TYR A 295 -6.23 -20.30 7.62
N SER A 296 -6.58 -19.07 7.17
CA SER A 296 -7.10 -18.03 8.08
C SER A 296 -8.49 -18.34 8.66
N GLY A 297 -9.32 -19.09 7.92
CA GLY A 297 -10.73 -19.29 8.27
C GLY A 297 -11.59 -18.04 8.09
N ALA A 298 -11.07 -16.97 7.45
CA ALA A 298 -11.82 -15.76 7.20
C ALA A 298 -12.87 -15.98 6.11
N GLU A 299 -14.09 -15.53 6.38
CA GLU A 299 -15.17 -15.45 5.40
C GLU A 299 -15.05 -14.18 4.54
N ARG A 300 -14.47 -13.12 5.11
CA ARG A 300 -14.27 -11.82 4.46
C ARG A 300 -12.82 -11.37 4.67
N ILE A 301 -12.11 -11.17 3.58
CA ILE A 301 -10.76 -10.60 3.59
C ILE A 301 -10.83 -9.22 2.94
N HIS A 302 -10.47 -8.19 3.69
CA HIS A 302 -10.35 -6.83 3.22
C HIS A 302 -8.87 -6.52 2.98
N LEU A 303 -8.56 -5.88 1.87
CA LEU A 303 -7.20 -5.51 1.51
C LEU A 303 -7.10 -4.01 1.31
N ILE A 304 -6.06 -3.40 1.89
CA ILE A 304 -5.64 -2.03 1.59
C ILE A 304 -4.22 -2.11 1.03
N ALA A 305 -4.01 -1.60 -0.20
CA ALA A 305 -2.67 -1.39 -0.74
C ALA A 305 -2.42 0.10 -0.95
N HIS A 306 -1.24 0.58 -0.57
CA HIS A 306 -0.86 1.99 -0.68
C HIS A 306 0.26 2.19 -1.70
N SER A 307 0.12 3.20 -2.57
CA SER A 307 1.19 3.67 -3.46
C SER A 307 1.80 2.53 -4.30
N MET A 308 3.12 2.32 -4.25
CA MET A 308 3.86 1.22 -4.88
C MET A 308 3.42 -0.17 -4.39
N GLY A 309 2.81 -0.28 -3.21
CA GLY A 309 2.18 -1.54 -2.76
C GLY A 309 1.07 -2.03 -3.68
N ASN A 310 0.42 -1.12 -4.43
CA ASN A 310 -0.55 -1.51 -5.47
C ASN A 310 0.14 -2.11 -6.70
N PHE A 311 1.36 -1.70 -7.03
CA PHE A 311 2.15 -2.34 -8.06
C PHE A 311 2.42 -3.80 -7.68
N LEU A 312 2.98 -4.03 -6.48
CA LEU A 312 3.22 -5.38 -5.96
C LEU A 312 1.95 -6.23 -5.93
N LEU A 313 0.84 -5.69 -5.44
CA LEU A 313 -0.45 -6.39 -5.40
C LEU A 313 -0.94 -6.78 -6.81
N THR A 314 -0.87 -5.86 -7.75
CA THR A 314 -1.38 -6.11 -9.11
C THR A 314 -0.53 -7.14 -9.84
N GLU A 315 0.79 -7.14 -9.68
CA GLU A 315 1.68 -8.16 -10.25
C GLU A 315 1.42 -9.53 -9.60
N ALA A 316 1.30 -9.61 -8.28
CA ALA A 316 0.96 -10.86 -7.59
C ALA A 316 -0.37 -11.45 -8.05
N LEU A 317 -1.42 -10.63 -8.19
CA LEU A 317 -2.73 -11.09 -8.66
C LEU A 317 -2.72 -11.49 -10.15
N LYS A 318 -1.96 -10.79 -10.99
CA LYS A 318 -1.75 -11.21 -12.39
C LYS A 318 -1.10 -12.58 -12.47
N THR A 319 -0.06 -12.80 -11.67
CA THR A 319 0.64 -14.09 -11.61
C THR A 319 -0.29 -15.20 -11.10
N ILE A 320 -1.11 -14.92 -10.08
CA ILE A 320 -2.15 -15.88 -9.65
C ILE A 320 -3.11 -16.20 -10.80
N ASP A 321 -3.58 -15.19 -11.54
CA ASP A 321 -4.49 -15.37 -12.68
C ASP A 321 -3.84 -16.19 -13.81
N ASP A 322 -2.58 -15.95 -14.15
CA ASP A 322 -1.83 -16.66 -15.18
C ASP A 322 -1.60 -18.16 -14.83
N ARG A 323 -1.55 -18.48 -13.54
CA ARG A 323 -1.39 -19.87 -13.05
C ARG A 323 -2.70 -20.66 -12.94
N LEU A 324 -3.84 -19.97 -13.05
CA LEU A 324 -5.13 -20.66 -13.05
C LEU A 324 -5.39 -21.36 -14.39
N PRO A 325 -5.94 -22.58 -14.39
CA PRO A 325 -6.39 -23.22 -15.61
C PRO A 325 -7.42 -22.37 -16.37
N VAL A 326 -7.33 -22.40 -17.71
CA VAL A 326 -8.16 -21.55 -18.60
C VAL A 326 -9.66 -21.68 -18.33
N ASN A 327 -10.11 -22.85 -17.90
CA ASN A 327 -11.53 -23.15 -17.64
C ASN A 327 -11.92 -23.07 -16.16
N GLU A 328 -11.00 -22.63 -15.30
CA GLU A 328 -11.30 -22.50 -13.87
C GLU A 328 -11.97 -21.16 -13.59
N THR A 329 -13.10 -21.22 -12.87
CA THR A 329 -13.77 -20.00 -12.43
C THR A 329 -12.90 -19.28 -11.42
N ARG A 330 -12.54 -18.03 -11.72
CA ARG A 330 -11.79 -17.17 -10.81
C ARG A 330 -12.54 -17.02 -9.51
N ARG A 331 -11.89 -17.42 -8.41
CA ARG A 331 -12.49 -17.34 -7.09
C ARG A 331 -12.30 -15.96 -6.50
N GLN A 332 -13.37 -15.40 -5.96
CA GLN A 332 -13.28 -14.18 -5.14
C GLN A 332 -12.38 -14.43 -3.92
N LEU A 333 -11.25 -13.75 -3.87
CA LEU A 333 -10.27 -13.81 -2.77
C LEU A 333 -10.56 -12.75 -1.70
N PHE A 334 -11.01 -11.57 -2.13
CA PHE A 334 -11.24 -10.42 -1.28
C PHE A 334 -12.69 -9.96 -1.31
N ASP A 335 -13.20 -9.55 -0.15
CA ASP A 335 -14.48 -8.86 -0.06
C ASP A 335 -14.32 -7.41 -0.53
N GLN A 336 -13.37 -6.69 0.00
CA GLN A 336 -13.06 -5.31 -0.37
C GLN A 336 -11.58 -5.17 -0.70
N VAL A 337 -11.26 -4.53 -1.82
CA VAL A 337 -9.92 -4.10 -2.17
C VAL A 337 -9.91 -2.58 -2.23
N VAL A 338 -9.11 -1.96 -1.40
CA VAL A 338 -8.88 -0.52 -1.37
C VAL A 338 -7.50 -0.24 -1.95
N MET A 339 -7.49 0.47 -3.07
CA MET A 339 -6.28 0.96 -3.73
C MET A 339 -6.10 2.44 -3.36
N ALA A 340 -5.26 2.70 -2.37
CA ALA A 340 -5.01 4.05 -1.86
C ALA A 340 -3.84 4.68 -2.61
N ALA A 341 -4.06 5.82 -3.27
CA ALA A 341 -3.06 6.53 -4.06
C ALA A 341 -2.22 5.59 -4.95
N PRO A 342 -2.83 4.68 -5.76
CA PRO A 342 -2.08 3.64 -6.45
C PRO A 342 -1.09 4.19 -7.47
N ASP A 343 0.19 3.85 -7.27
CA ASP A 343 1.30 4.18 -8.18
C ASP A 343 1.50 3.08 -9.22
N ILE A 344 0.53 2.96 -10.10
CA ILE A 344 0.51 2.03 -11.22
C ILE A 344 0.01 2.73 -12.48
N ASN A 345 0.41 2.24 -13.65
CA ASN A 345 -0.01 2.82 -14.92
C ASN A 345 -1.54 2.76 -15.09
N ALA A 346 -2.20 3.92 -15.05
CA ALA A 346 -3.66 4.03 -15.12
C ALA A 346 -4.22 3.47 -16.44
N ARG A 347 -3.55 3.76 -17.56
CA ARG A 347 -3.99 3.29 -18.89
C ARG A 347 -3.93 1.78 -19.02
N GLU A 348 -2.82 1.18 -18.57
CA GLU A 348 -2.62 -0.27 -18.58
C GLU A 348 -3.62 -0.97 -17.64
N PHE A 349 -3.79 -0.41 -16.43
CA PHE A 349 -4.74 -0.95 -15.47
C PHE A 349 -6.16 -0.97 -16.02
N VAL A 350 -6.65 0.16 -16.56
CA VAL A 350 -8.03 0.26 -17.05
C VAL A 350 -8.28 -0.62 -18.28
N LYS A 351 -7.29 -0.72 -19.19
CA LYS A 351 -7.47 -1.47 -20.43
C LYS A 351 -7.29 -2.98 -20.32
N ARG A 352 -6.49 -3.43 -19.35
CA ARG A 352 -6.07 -4.84 -19.25
C ARG A 352 -6.12 -5.39 -17.83
N THR A 353 -5.25 -4.87 -16.95
CA THR A 353 -4.99 -5.46 -15.64
C THR A 353 -6.24 -5.46 -14.75
N GLY A 354 -6.96 -4.34 -14.68
CA GLY A 354 -8.17 -4.21 -13.87
C GLY A 354 -9.30 -5.18 -14.28
N LEU A 355 -9.43 -5.45 -15.57
CA LEU A 355 -10.40 -6.43 -16.09
C LEU A 355 -10.09 -7.85 -15.60
N ARG A 356 -8.81 -8.22 -15.54
CA ARG A 356 -8.34 -9.51 -15.04
C ARG A 356 -8.49 -9.64 -13.53
N LEU A 357 -8.28 -8.55 -12.80
CA LEU A 357 -8.26 -8.55 -11.34
C LEU A 357 -9.64 -8.38 -10.70
N LYS A 358 -10.58 -7.80 -11.43
CA LYS A 358 -11.95 -7.59 -10.95
C LYS A 358 -12.61 -8.86 -10.37
N PRO A 359 -12.47 -10.05 -10.97
CA PRO A 359 -13.10 -11.27 -10.44
C PRO A 359 -12.54 -11.73 -9.08
N PHE A 360 -11.35 -11.30 -8.69
CA PHE A 360 -10.76 -11.68 -7.41
C PHE A 360 -11.33 -10.92 -6.21
N SER A 361 -12.11 -9.86 -6.45
CA SER A 361 -12.67 -9.03 -5.39
C SER A 361 -14.17 -8.76 -5.62
N ARG A 362 -14.94 -8.73 -4.54
CA ARG A 362 -16.35 -8.33 -4.61
C ARG A 362 -16.47 -6.85 -5.00
N ARG A 363 -15.58 -6.01 -4.46
CA ARG A 363 -15.55 -4.58 -4.73
C ARG A 363 -14.12 -4.05 -4.72
N VAL A 364 -13.84 -3.13 -5.64
CA VAL A 364 -12.60 -2.36 -5.68
C VAL A 364 -12.93 -0.89 -5.48
N THR A 365 -12.22 -0.21 -4.60
CA THR A 365 -12.29 1.25 -4.40
C THR A 365 -10.92 1.85 -4.64
N VAL A 366 -10.84 2.85 -5.51
CA VAL A 366 -9.63 3.63 -5.80
C VAL A 366 -9.78 5.00 -5.19
N TYR A 367 -8.87 5.38 -4.29
CA TYR A 367 -8.71 6.75 -3.84
C TYR A 367 -7.67 7.45 -4.69
N ALA A 368 -8.04 8.58 -5.29
CA ALA A 368 -7.18 9.37 -6.15
C ALA A 368 -7.27 10.86 -5.81
N SER A 369 -6.23 11.63 -6.17
CA SER A 369 -6.14 13.06 -5.91
C SER A 369 -5.47 13.79 -7.07
N THR A 370 -5.89 15.02 -7.34
CA THR A 370 -5.19 15.95 -8.25
C THR A 370 -3.97 16.59 -7.59
N GLU A 371 -3.90 16.58 -6.25
CA GLU A 371 -2.94 17.33 -5.44
C GLU A 371 -1.81 16.44 -4.86
N ASP A 372 -1.79 15.15 -5.21
CA ASP A 372 -0.79 14.20 -4.75
C ASP A 372 0.58 14.48 -5.39
N LYS A 373 1.47 15.10 -4.62
CA LYS A 373 2.80 15.52 -5.10
C LYS A 373 3.73 14.33 -5.33
N ALA A 374 3.57 13.24 -4.56
CA ALA A 374 4.38 12.05 -4.74
C ALA A 374 4.05 11.35 -6.05
N LEU A 375 2.77 11.18 -6.36
CA LEU A 375 2.34 10.60 -7.64
C LEU A 375 2.66 11.54 -8.82
N TRP A 376 2.60 12.85 -8.63
CA TRP A 376 3.07 13.79 -9.65
C TRP A 376 4.57 13.60 -9.94
N LEU A 377 5.40 13.37 -8.91
CA LEU A 377 6.82 13.08 -9.07
C LEU A 377 7.02 11.71 -9.73
N SER A 378 6.31 10.68 -9.27
CA SER A 378 6.32 9.34 -9.87
C SER A 378 6.02 9.38 -11.37
N LYS A 379 5.03 10.16 -11.80
CA LYS A 379 4.74 10.41 -13.23
C LYS A 379 5.97 10.91 -14.00
N LYS A 380 6.78 11.81 -13.40
CA LYS A 380 7.99 12.33 -14.02
C LYS A 380 9.08 11.27 -14.14
N VAL A 381 9.17 10.37 -13.17
CA VAL A 381 10.16 9.28 -13.15
C VAL A 381 9.79 8.17 -14.12
N ASN A 382 8.52 7.77 -14.13
CA ASN A 382 8.04 6.59 -14.85
C ASN A 382 7.50 6.88 -16.26
N GLY A 383 7.15 8.14 -16.56
CA GLY A 383 6.63 8.54 -17.88
C GLY A 383 5.19 8.08 -18.17
N TYR A 384 4.43 7.65 -17.14
CA TYR A 384 3.02 7.29 -17.27
C TYR A 384 2.15 8.05 -16.26
N GLU A 385 0.84 8.07 -16.49
CA GLU A 385 -0.16 8.59 -15.55
C GLU A 385 -0.44 7.57 -14.45
N PRO A 386 -0.12 7.85 -13.17
CA PRO A 386 -0.49 6.97 -12.06
C PRO A 386 -2.02 6.90 -11.87
N LEU A 387 -2.54 5.72 -11.53
CA LEU A 387 -3.97 5.52 -11.30
C LEU A 387 -4.50 6.35 -10.11
N GLY A 388 -3.68 6.55 -9.10
CA GLY A 388 -3.99 7.39 -7.93
C GLY A 388 -3.89 8.89 -8.17
N PHE A 389 -3.33 9.32 -9.31
CA PHE A 389 -3.42 10.71 -9.76
C PHE A 389 -4.68 10.88 -10.60
N LEU A 390 -5.60 11.71 -10.13
CA LEU A 390 -6.92 11.85 -10.77
C LEU A 390 -6.78 12.40 -12.20
N ASN A 391 -7.13 11.59 -13.19
CA ASN A 391 -6.96 11.87 -14.61
C ASN A 391 -8.06 11.20 -15.45
N GLU A 392 -8.04 11.37 -16.77
CA GLU A 392 -9.02 10.81 -17.68
C GLU A 392 -9.08 9.28 -17.65
N PHE A 393 -7.94 8.60 -17.46
CA PHE A 393 -7.88 7.13 -17.42
C PHE A 393 -8.49 6.60 -16.13
N SER A 394 -8.19 7.21 -14.96
CA SER A 394 -8.79 6.82 -13.69
C SER A 394 -10.30 7.01 -13.70
N GLN A 395 -10.79 8.11 -14.28
CA GLN A 395 -12.22 8.34 -14.48
C GLN A 395 -12.83 7.36 -15.49
N GLY A 396 -12.09 7.00 -16.55
CA GLY A 396 -12.50 6.00 -17.53
C GLY A 396 -12.73 4.62 -16.92
N GLY A 397 -11.88 4.18 -16.03
CA GLY A 397 -12.02 2.93 -15.29
C GLY A 397 -13.27 2.91 -14.39
N ALA A 398 -13.54 4.01 -13.72
CA ALA A 398 -14.76 4.18 -12.92
C ALA A 398 -16.01 4.11 -13.81
N ARG A 399 -16.04 4.79 -14.93
CA ARG A 399 -17.15 4.71 -15.91
C ARG A 399 -17.38 3.29 -16.45
N SER A 400 -16.32 2.49 -16.54
CA SER A 400 -16.40 1.08 -16.96
C SER A 400 -16.74 0.13 -15.80
N ALA A 401 -17.13 0.64 -14.63
CA ALA A 401 -17.47 -0.11 -13.42
C ALA A 401 -16.39 -1.12 -12.97
N LEU A 402 -15.11 -0.83 -13.26
CA LEU A 402 -13.98 -1.61 -12.75
C LEU A 402 -13.80 -1.41 -11.26
N TYR A 403 -14.04 -0.19 -10.78
CA TYR A 403 -13.91 0.23 -9.39
C TYR A 403 -14.78 1.46 -9.08
N ASP A 404 -14.99 1.71 -7.80
CA ASP A 404 -15.49 2.98 -7.32
C ASP A 404 -14.32 3.96 -7.21
N LEU A 405 -14.42 5.11 -7.87
CA LEU A 405 -13.40 6.16 -7.80
C LEU A 405 -13.81 7.20 -6.76
N VAL A 406 -12.92 7.47 -5.83
CA VAL A 406 -13.10 8.46 -4.75
C VAL A 406 -12.08 9.57 -4.91
N ASP A 407 -12.57 10.79 -5.18
CA ASP A 407 -11.76 12.01 -5.20
C ASP A 407 -11.45 12.45 -3.77
N ALA A 408 -10.18 12.35 -3.40
CA ALA A 408 -9.63 12.75 -2.11
C ALA A 408 -8.84 14.07 -2.18
N SER A 409 -8.92 14.84 -3.28
CA SER A 409 -8.09 16.02 -3.51
C SER A 409 -8.21 17.07 -2.39
N GLN A 410 -9.38 17.19 -1.75
CA GLN A 410 -9.59 18.13 -0.64
C GLN A 410 -8.78 17.80 0.63
N PHE A 411 -8.20 16.60 0.73
CA PHE A 411 -7.48 16.09 1.91
C PHE A 411 -5.97 16.08 1.72
N THR A 412 -5.49 16.50 0.55
CA THR A 412 -4.07 16.49 0.17
C THR A 412 -3.45 17.89 0.26
N GLU A 413 -4.20 18.90 0.71
CA GLU A 413 -3.73 20.27 0.86
C GLU A 413 -2.91 20.44 2.15
N GLY A 414 -1.59 20.41 2.05
CA GLY A 414 -0.65 20.74 3.12
C GLY A 414 0.67 21.26 2.56
N TRP A 415 1.18 22.42 3.08
CA TRP A 415 2.45 22.99 2.60
C TRP A 415 3.66 22.13 2.98
N PHE A 416 3.53 21.30 4.02
CA PHE A 416 4.60 20.48 4.59
C PHE A 416 4.38 18.99 4.40
N ASP A 417 3.26 18.58 3.80
CA ASP A 417 2.93 17.18 3.55
C ASP A 417 2.90 16.91 2.03
N SER A 418 3.35 15.72 1.62
CA SER A 418 3.28 15.26 0.23
C SER A 418 1.84 15.10 -0.26
N GLY A 419 0.87 15.09 0.66
CA GLY A 419 -0.52 14.80 0.36
C GLY A 419 -0.75 13.37 -0.14
N HIS A 420 0.11 12.43 0.25
CA HIS A 420 0.13 11.06 -0.28
C HIS A 420 -0.44 10.01 0.69
N ILE A 421 -0.47 10.32 2.00
CA ILE A 421 -0.86 9.37 3.05
C ILE A 421 -2.28 9.66 3.57
N TYR A 422 -3.07 10.45 2.86
CA TYR A 422 -4.42 10.87 3.27
C TYR A 422 -5.35 9.71 3.64
N TYR A 423 -5.16 8.52 3.08
CA TYR A 423 -5.97 7.33 3.37
C TYR A 423 -5.88 6.90 4.83
N GLY A 424 -4.74 7.13 5.46
CA GLY A 424 -4.51 6.75 6.85
C GLY A 424 -4.51 7.94 7.82
N ASP A 425 -4.33 9.17 7.33
CA ASP A 425 -4.17 10.36 8.16
C ASP A 425 -5.47 11.17 8.32
N MET A 426 -6.40 11.07 7.36
CA MET A 426 -7.60 11.91 7.35
C MET A 426 -8.80 11.19 7.96
N PRO A 427 -9.43 11.75 9.02
CA PRO A 427 -10.58 11.14 9.69
C PRO A 427 -11.75 10.86 8.75
N GLU A 428 -11.96 11.69 7.73
CA GLU A 428 -13.02 11.52 6.75
C GLU A 428 -12.79 10.30 5.87
N VAL A 429 -11.54 10.08 5.44
CA VAL A 429 -11.17 8.90 4.64
C VAL A 429 -11.25 7.65 5.51
N LEU A 430 -10.78 7.70 6.76
CA LEU A 430 -10.91 6.59 7.71
C LEU A 430 -12.37 6.21 7.95
N ARG A 431 -13.26 7.20 8.09
CA ARG A 431 -14.71 6.95 8.23
C ARG A 431 -15.27 6.24 7.01
N ASP A 432 -14.87 6.68 5.82
CA ASP A 432 -15.28 6.08 4.55
C ASP A 432 -14.78 4.63 4.42
N LEU A 433 -13.51 4.37 4.76
CA LEU A 433 -12.96 3.00 4.85
C LEU A 433 -13.76 2.12 5.81
N GLY A 434 -14.14 2.65 6.97
CA GLY A 434 -14.99 1.94 7.93
C GLY A 434 -16.36 1.58 7.37
N PHE A 435 -16.96 2.41 6.51
CA PHE A 435 -18.19 2.06 5.80
C PHE A 435 -17.96 0.97 4.74
N ILE A 436 -16.88 1.07 3.96
CA ILE A 436 -16.51 0.07 2.96
C ILE A 436 -16.40 -1.31 3.60
N PHE A 437 -15.69 -1.43 4.70
CA PHE A 437 -15.45 -2.72 5.36
C PHE A 437 -16.72 -3.30 6.00
N ARG A 438 -17.69 -2.47 6.36
CA ARG A 438 -19.02 -2.92 6.77
C ARG A 438 -19.94 -3.30 5.60
N GLY A 439 -19.41 -3.28 4.37
CA GLY A 439 -20.17 -3.64 3.17
C GLY A 439 -21.24 -2.62 2.77
N ILE A 440 -21.19 -1.39 3.30
CA ILE A 440 -22.12 -0.34 2.95
C ILE A 440 -21.84 0.09 1.51
N GLN A 441 -22.88 0.09 0.67
CA GLN A 441 -22.74 0.41 -0.75
C GLN A 441 -22.36 1.89 -0.95
N ALA A 442 -21.59 2.17 -2.03
CA ALA A 442 -21.13 3.51 -2.36
C ALA A 442 -22.25 4.56 -2.40
N ALA A 443 -23.40 4.21 -2.96
CA ALA A 443 -24.55 5.11 -3.07
C ALA A 443 -25.19 5.46 -1.71
N SER A 444 -24.99 4.65 -0.67
CA SER A 444 -25.48 4.89 0.68
C SER A 444 -24.42 5.54 1.59
N LEU A 445 -23.16 5.63 1.10
CA LEU A 445 -22.14 6.39 1.76
C LEU A 445 -22.45 7.88 1.61
N GLN A 446 -22.16 8.67 2.62
CA GLN A 446 -22.26 10.14 2.59
C GLN A 446 -21.18 10.75 1.67
N ARG A 447 -21.01 10.17 0.49
CA ARG A 447 -20.16 10.64 -0.58
C ARG A 447 -21.00 11.52 -1.50
N GLY A 448 -20.59 12.77 -1.67
CA GLY A 448 -21.13 13.59 -2.74
C GLY A 448 -20.85 12.94 -4.10
N LEU A 449 -21.82 12.90 -4.98
CA LEU A 449 -21.59 12.59 -6.39
C LEU A 449 -20.76 13.74 -6.96
N ALA A 450 -19.65 13.43 -7.60
CA ALA A 450 -18.96 14.42 -8.44
C ALA A 450 -19.80 14.69 -9.70
N GLU A 451 -19.58 15.83 -10.34
CA GLU A 451 -20.32 16.30 -11.53
C GLU A 451 -20.33 15.27 -12.69
N THR A 452 -19.39 14.30 -12.66
CA THR A 452 -19.28 13.23 -13.64
C THR A 452 -19.39 11.87 -12.95
N PRO A 453 -20.56 11.21 -12.92
CA PRO A 453 -20.68 9.84 -12.40
C PRO A 453 -19.81 8.85 -13.21
N PRO A 454 -19.25 7.77 -12.59
CA PRO A 454 -19.48 7.29 -11.22
C PRO A 454 -18.34 7.65 -10.26
N MET A 455 -17.95 8.90 -10.21
CA MET A 455 -16.95 9.36 -9.26
C MET A 455 -17.61 9.89 -8.00
N PHE A 456 -17.05 9.56 -6.84
CA PHE A 456 -17.48 10.05 -5.54
C PHE A 456 -16.49 11.10 -5.04
N ARG A 457 -16.98 12.14 -4.36
CA ARG A 457 -16.14 13.12 -3.70
C ARG A 457 -16.39 13.06 -2.20
N LEU A 458 -15.34 12.91 -1.42
CA LEU A 458 -15.42 13.06 0.04
C LEU A 458 -15.52 14.54 0.39
N SER A 459 -16.35 14.89 1.38
CA SER A 459 -16.51 16.24 1.88
C SER A 459 -15.90 16.39 3.26
N ARG A 460 -15.23 17.52 3.53
CA ARG A 460 -14.76 17.89 4.89
C ARG A 460 -15.92 18.19 5.84
N ARG A 461 -17.12 18.46 5.34
CA ARG A 461 -18.30 18.66 6.16
C ARG A 461 -19.02 17.33 6.31
N ALA A 462 -19.12 16.85 7.56
CA ALA A 462 -20.16 15.90 7.89
C ALA A 462 -21.51 16.57 7.59
N PRO A 463 -22.49 15.86 7.00
CA PRO A 463 -23.83 16.38 6.86
C PRO A 463 -24.45 16.66 8.22
#